data_82d51e07ab35a66e32327fce0578b882
#
_entry.id   82d51e07ab35a66e32327fce0578b882
#
_cell.length_a   1.000
_cell.length_b   1.000
_cell.length_c   1.000
_cell.angle_alpha   90.00
_cell.angle_beta   90.00
_cell.angle_gamma   90.00
#
_symmetry.space_group_name_H-M   'P 1'
#
loop_
_entity.id
_entity.type
_entity.pdbx_description
1 polymer ?
#
loop_
_entity_poly.entity_id
_entity_poly.type
_entity_poly.pdbx_seq_one_letter_code
_entity_poly.pdbx_strand_id
1 'polypeptide(L)'
;ATVIKPTSGQILLSGANISAFDGAKLAEYRGNRIGYLFQDFALLDNLTGRENILLPLSIHNIDISIAEKRLNDIAGFLGITDVLSKFPAQMSGGQKQRVAAARSLISDPDIILADEPTGALDTKAARLLMEKLREVNQSQERTILMVTHDPNAASFCSRILFIQDGVIFHELRRKVPTETREEFYARILHVMAQMGGGSANVL
;
A
#
# COMPACT_ATOMS: atom_id res chain seq x y z
N ALA A 1 -4.71 -5.97 9.05
CA ALA A 1 -5.93 -5.85 8.25
C ALA A 1 -7.24 -6.10 8.99
N THR A 2 -7.25 -6.28 10.29
CA THR A 2 -8.46 -6.52 11.11
C THR A 2 -9.30 -7.77 10.71
N VAL A 3 -8.80 -8.61 9.80
CA VAL A 3 -9.45 -9.87 9.38
C VAL A 3 -9.17 -10.97 10.40
N ILE A 4 -7.93 -11.01 10.91
CA ILE A 4 -7.50 -11.95 11.93
C ILE A 4 -7.21 -11.17 13.21
N LYS A 5 -7.70 -11.68 14.34
CA LYS A 5 -7.38 -11.12 15.65
C LYS A 5 -5.99 -11.58 16.09
N PRO A 6 -5.19 -10.72 16.76
CA PRO A 6 -3.93 -11.14 17.34
C PRO A 6 -4.17 -12.17 18.45
N THR A 7 -3.30 -13.16 18.58
CA THR A 7 -3.35 -14.16 19.66
C THR A 7 -3.12 -13.50 21.02
N SER A 8 -2.28 -12.47 21.05
CA SER A 8 -2.01 -11.66 22.25
C SER A 8 -1.56 -10.26 21.82
N GLY A 9 -1.50 -9.34 22.77
CA GLY A 9 -1.09 -7.96 22.53
C GLY A 9 -2.22 -7.08 22.00
N GLN A 10 -1.85 -5.88 21.53
CA GLN A 10 -2.78 -4.84 21.09
C GLN A 10 -2.33 -4.27 19.75
N ILE A 11 -3.29 -3.91 18.92
CA ILE A 11 -3.04 -3.14 17.70
C ILE A 11 -3.64 -1.75 17.90
N LEU A 12 -2.76 -0.74 17.94
CA LEU A 12 -3.17 0.66 18.08
C LEU A 12 -3.08 1.34 16.71
N LEU A 13 -4.15 2.00 16.30
CA LEU A 13 -4.17 2.85 15.10
C LEU A 13 -4.74 4.20 15.50
N SER A 14 -3.96 5.27 15.29
CA SER A 14 -4.29 6.63 15.74
C SER A 14 -4.72 6.71 17.22
N GLY A 15 -4.06 5.92 18.08
CA GLY A 15 -4.36 5.82 19.53
C GLY A 15 -5.54 4.93 19.89
N ALA A 16 -6.36 4.47 18.93
CA ALA A 16 -7.46 3.55 19.19
C ALA A 16 -7.00 2.09 19.18
N ASN A 17 -7.36 1.33 20.23
CA ASN A 17 -7.10 -0.11 20.28
C ASN A 17 -8.13 -0.86 19.42
N ILE A 18 -7.76 -1.13 18.16
CA ILE A 18 -8.65 -1.82 17.20
C ILE A 18 -8.82 -3.31 17.50
N SER A 19 -7.96 -3.91 18.33
CA SER A 19 -8.12 -5.31 18.76
C SER A 19 -9.34 -5.53 19.65
N ALA A 20 -9.83 -4.47 20.31
CA ALA A 20 -10.99 -4.50 21.18
C ALA A 20 -12.32 -4.25 20.47
N PHE A 21 -12.31 -3.95 19.16
CA PHE A 21 -13.52 -3.65 18.41
C PHE A 21 -14.30 -4.93 18.08
N ASP A 22 -15.63 -4.82 18.07
CA ASP A 22 -16.53 -5.87 17.57
C ASP A 22 -16.51 -5.93 16.03
N GLY A 23 -17.22 -6.92 15.47
CA GLY A 23 -17.22 -7.16 14.04
C GLY A 23 -17.79 -5.99 13.22
N ALA A 24 -18.85 -5.33 13.68
CA ALA A 24 -19.48 -4.20 13.01
C ALA A 24 -18.56 -2.98 13.00
N LYS A 25 -17.98 -2.64 14.16
CA LYS A 25 -17.04 -1.53 14.31
C LYS A 25 -15.74 -1.77 13.53
N LEU A 26 -15.25 -3.03 13.48
CA LEU A 26 -14.10 -3.40 12.65
C LEU A 26 -14.40 -3.25 11.15
N ALA A 27 -15.62 -3.60 10.71
CA ALA A 27 -16.02 -3.45 9.31
C ALA A 27 -16.09 -1.96 8.91
N GLU A 28 -16.70 -1.12 9.75
CA GLU A 28 -16.74 0.33 9.56
C GLU A 28 -15.32 0.91 9.53
N TYR A 29 -14.46 0.48 10.45
CA TYR A 29 -13.09 0.95 10.54
C TYR A 29 -12.26 0.58 9.29
N ARG A 30 -12.43 -0.66 8.76
CA ARG A 30 -11.81 -1.09 7.51
C ARG A 30 -12.24 -0.21 6.33
N GLY A 31 -13.53 0.09 6.23
CA GLY A 31 -14.07 0.86 5.12
C GLY A 31 -13.60 2.33 5.11
N ASN A 32 -13.46 2.93 6.29
CA ASN A 32 -13.20 4.37 6.42
C ASN A 32 -11.74 4.74 6.68
N ARG A 33 -10.99 3.85 7.37
CA ARG A 33 -9.67 4.21 7.91
C ARG A 33 -8.52 3.42 7.31
N ILE A 34 -8.79 2.36 6.57
CA ILE A 34 -7.76 1.48 6.01
C ILE A 34 -7.93 1.40 4.50
N GLY A 35 -6.92 1.84 3.76
CA GLY A 35 -6.80 1.59 2.33
C GLY A 35 -6.07 0.27 2.07
N TYR A 36 -6.51 -0.49 1.08
CA TYR A 36 -5.86 -1.73 0.68
C TYR A 36 -5.33 -1.67 -0.74
N LEU A 37 -4.06 -2.05 -0.91
CA LEU A 37 -3.41 -2.20 -2.20
C LEU A 37 -2.86 -3.62 -2.33
N PHE A 38 -3.49 -4.43 -3.16
CA PHE A 38 -3.19 -5.84 -3.38
C PHE A 38 -2.20 -6.04 -4.53
N GLN A 39 -1.49 -7.16 -4.52
CA GLN A 39 -0.57 -7.55 -5.58
C GLN A 39 -1.28 -7.84 -6.91
N ASP A 40 -2.45 -8.46 -6.86
CA ASP A 40 -3.28 -8.86 -8.00
C ASP A 40 -4.29 -7.79 -8.42
N PHE A 41 -4.09 -6.53 -7.97
CA PHE A 41 -4.96 -5.38 -8.17
C PHE A 41 -6.32 -5.48 -7.50
N ALA A 42 -6.92 -6.66 -7.40
CA ALA A 42 -8.25 -6.96 -6.86
C ALA A 42 -9.33 -5.98 -7.41
N LEU A 43 -9.26 -5.65 -8.71
CA LEU A 43 -10.28 -4.87 -9.39
C LEU A 43 -11.46 -5.77 -9.76
N LEU A 44 -12.68 -5.20 -9.74
CA LEU A 44 -13.86 -5.88 -10.22
C LEU A 44 -13.93 -5.74 -11.74
N ASP A 45 -13.87 -6.87 -12.46
CA ASP A 45 -13.76 -6.91 -13.93
C ASP A 45 -14.98 -6.36 -14.66
N ASN A 46 -16.15 -6.39 -14.03
CA ASN A 46 -17.42 -5.88 -14.54
C ASN A 46 -17.66 -4.38 -14.25
N LEU A 47 -16.70 -3.72 -13.60
CA LEU A 47 -16.73 -2.30 -13.32
C LEU A 47 -15.60 -1.58 -14.09
N THR A 48 -15.89 -0.38 -14.55
CA THR A 48 -14.88 0.53 -15.12
C THR A 48 -13.86 0.97 -14.08
N GLY A 49 -12.76 1.61 -14.50
CA GLY A 49 -11.78 2.21 -13.58
C GLY A 49 -12.42 3.21 -12.63
N ARG A 50 -13.31 4.06 -13.16
CA ARG A 50 -14.08 5.02 -12.37
C ARG A 50 -14.92 4.34 -11.30
N GLU A 51 -15.70 3.35 -11.66
CA GLU A 51 -16.59 2.62 -10.74
C GLU A 51 -15.80 1.83 -9.68
N ASN A 52 -14.69 1.19 -10.08
CA ASN A 52 -13.78 0.54 -9.12
C ASN A 52 -13.24 1.53 -8.07
N ILE A 53 -12.83 2.74 -8.50
CA ILE A 53 -12.30 3.77 -7.59
C ILE A 53 -13.39 4.29 -6.66
N LEU A 54 -14.61 4.54 -7.17
CA LEU A 54 -15.72 5.12 -6.40
C LEU A 54 -16.40 4.10 -5.46
N LEU A 55 -16.18 2.80 -5.64
CA LEU A 55 -16.84 1.75 -4.89
C LEU A 55 -16.81 1.95 -3.36
N PRO A 56 -15.67 2.28 -2.72
CA PRO A 56 -15.63 2.53 -1.27
C PRO A 56 -16.53 3.69 -0.84
N LEU A 57 -16.60 4.76 -1.62
CA LEU A 57 -17.44 5.92 -1.30
C LEU A 57 -18.94 5.62 -1.47
N SER A 58 -19.28 4.79 -2.46
CA SER A 58 -20.66 4.37 -2.71
C SER A 58 -21.22 3.53 -1.56
N ILE A 59 -20.40 2.65 -0.97
CA ILE A 59 -20.78 1.83 0.19
C ILE A 59 -21.10 2.71 1.42
N HIS A 60 -20.43 3.85 1.55
CA HIS A 60 -20.61 4.78 2.67
C HIS A 60 -21.58 5.92 2.38
N ASN A 61 -22.32 5.87 1.25
CA ASN A 61 -23.31 6.87 0.85
C ASN A 61 -22.74 8.31 0.82
N ILE A 62 -21.48 8.47 0.39
CA ILE A 62 -20.86 9.79 0.23
C ILE A 62 -21.55 10.53 -0.93
N ASP A 63 -21.78 11.84 -0.74
CA ASP A 63 -22.40 12.69 -1.77
C ASP A 63 -21.62 12.61 -3.10
N ILE A 64 -22.36 12.50 -4.20
CA ILE A 64 -21.80 12.28 -5.52
C ILE A 64 -20.88 13.43 -5.96
N SER A 65 -21.18 14.66 -5.58
CA SER A 65 -20.36 15.81 -5.93
C SER A 65 -19.01 15.78 -5.22
N ILE A 66 -18.96 15.32 -3.99
CA ILE A 66 -17.74 15.11 -3.21
C ILE A 66 -16.95 13.96 -3.80
N ALA A 67 -17.62 12.85 -4.13
CA ALA A 67 -17.00 11.67 -4.71
C ALA A 67 -16.35 11.97 -6.07
N GLU A 68 -17.04 12.70 -6.95
CA GLU A 68 -16.50 13.12 -8.25
C GLU A 68 -15.29 14.06 -8.13
N LYS A 69 -15.34 15.01 -7.22
CA LYS A 69 -14.19 15.88 -6.96
C LYS A 69 -12.97 15.07 -6.53
N ARG A 70 -13.13 14.20 -5.54
CA ARG A 70 -12.04 13.32 -5.07
C ARG A 70 -11.51 12.42 -6.18
N LEU A 71 -12.39 11.86 -7.01
CA LEU A 71 -12.01 11.03 -8.15
C LEU A 71 -11.12 11.81 -9.12
N ASN A 72 -11.53 13.02 -9.51
CA ASN A 72 -10.78 13.83 -10.46
C ASN A 72 -9.40 14.21 -9.92
N ASP A 73 -9.34 14.61 -8.64
CA ASP A 73 -8.08 14.96 -7.98
C ASP A 73 -7.11 13.76 -7.95
N ILE A 74 -7.60 12.58 -7.53
CA ILE A 74 -6.75 11.38 -7.41
C ILE A 74 -6.38 10.78 -8.77
N ALA A 75 -7.28 10.84 -9.75
CA ALA A 75 -7.01 10.36 -11.09
C ALA A 75 -5.96 11.22 -11.80
N GLY A 76 -6.03 12.53 -11.64
CA GLY A 76 -4.99 13.46 -12.11
C GLY A 76 -3.65 13.20 -11.43
N PHE A 77 -3.65 13.06 -10.10
CA PHE A 77 -2.44 12.76 -9.32
C PHE A 77 -1.75 11.47 -9.75
N LEU A 78 -2.50 10.38 -9.98
CA LEU A 78 -1.96 9.06 -10.37
C LEU A 78 -1.78 8.90 -11.89
N GLY A 79 -2.18 9.89 -12.69
CA GLY A 79 -2.06 9.84 -14.16
C GLY A 79 -2.88 8.71 -14.78
N ILE A 80 -4.17 8.60 -14.40
CA ILE A 80 -5.08 7.54 -14.85
C ILE A 80 -6.40 8.09 -15.43
N THR A 81 -6.46 9.37 -15.71
CA THR A 81 -7.68 10.01 -16.24
C THR A 81 -8.15 9.36 -17.55
N ASP A 82 -7.21 8.92 -18.40
CA ASP A 82 -7.45 8.27 -19.69
C ASP A 82 -8.01 6.84 -19.60
N VAL A 83 -7.99 6.24 -18.41
CA VAL A 83 -8.47 4.86 -18.21
C VAL A 83 -9.70 4.77 -17.32
N LEU A 84 -10.25 5.89 -16.87
CA LEU A 84 -11.43 5.90 -16.01
C LEU A 84 -12.66 5.22 -16.63
N SER A 85 -12.83 5.32 -17.95
CA SER A 85 -13.93 4.70 -18.68
C SER A 85 -13.65 3.27 -19.16
N LYS A 86 -12.42 2.77 -18.95
CA LYS A 86 -12.02 1.42 -19.39
C LYS A 86 -12.34 0.38 -18.32
N PHE A 87 -12.62 -0.84 -18.78
CA PHE A 87 -12.69 -2.02 -17.92
C PHE A 87 -11.27 -2.58 -17.64
N PRO A 88 -11.05 -3.32 -16.54
CA PRO A 88 -9.74 -3.88 -16.21
C PRO A 88 -9.09 -4.67 -17.35
N ALA A 89 -9.86 -5.43 -18.15
CA ALA A 89 -9.35 -6.17 -19.29
C ALA A 89 -8.69 -5.27 -20.37
N GLN A 90 -9.02 -3.98 -20.40
CA GLN A 90 -8.51 -3.00 -21.38
C GLN A 90 -7.32 -2.19 -20.85
N MET A 91 -6.83 -2.49 -19.65
CA MET A 91 -5.77 -1.77 -18.96
C MET A 91 -4.48 -2.59 -18.93
N SER A 92 -3.32 -1.92 -19.00
CA SER A 92 -2.04 -2.53 -18.66
C SER A 92 -1.94 -2.82 -17.16
N GLY A 93 -1.00 -3.70 -16.76
CA GLY A 93 -0.77 -4.00 -15.34
C GLY A 93 -0.49 -2.74 -14.51
N GLY A 94 0.35 -1.84 -15.02
CA GLY A 94 0.63 -0.56 -14.36
C GLY A 94 -0.58 0.37 -14.25
N GLN A 95 -1.48 0.36 -15.24
CA GLN A 95 -2.74 1.11 -15.18
C GLN A 95 -3.68 0.50 -14.13
N LYS A 96 -3.86 -0.82 -14.12
CA LYS A 96 -4.66 -1.54 -13.11
C LYS A 96 -4.18 -1.22 -11.69
N GLN A 97 -2.87 -1.26 -11.47
CA GLN A 97 -2.31 -1.01 -10.15
C GLN A 97 -2.50 0.45 -9.70
N ARG A 98 -2.38 1.42 -10.61
CA ARG A 98 -2.69 2.82 -10.27
C ARG A 98 -4.18 3.05 -10.02
N VAL A 99 -5.08 2.35 -10.71
CA VAL A 99 -6.52 2.35 -10.41
C VAL A 99 -6.78 1.74 -9.02
N ALA A 100 -6.13 0.62 -8.68
CA ALA A 100 -6.21 0.01 -7.35
C ALA A 100 -5.65 0.93 -6.26
N ALA A 101 -4.55 1.65 -6.53
CA ALA A 101 -4.01 2.66 -5.64
C ALA A 101 -4.99 3.83 -5.44
N ALA A 102 -5.63 4.33 -6.52
CA ALA A 102 -6.67 5.35 -6.42
C ALA A 102 -7.84 4.88 -5.53
N ARG A 103 -8.31 3.65 -5.73
CA ARG A 103 -9.35 3.05 -4.90
C ARG A 103 -8.96 2.97 -3.42
N SER A 104 -7.69 2.63 -3.12
CA SER A 104 -7.20 2.55 -1.74
C SER A 104 -7.09 3.92 -1.06
N LEU A 105 -6.97 4.99 -1.83
CA LEU A 105 -6.78 6.36 -1.34
C LEU A 105 -8.07 7.19 -1.29
N ILE A 106 -9.11 6.82 -2.07
CA ILE A 106 -10.29 7.66 -2.30
C ILE A 106 -11.09 7.98 -1.04
N SER A 107 -11.08 7.08 -0.06
CA SER A 107 -11.75 7.25 1.25
C SER A 107 -10.93 8.11 2.23
N ASP A 108 -9.77 8.61 1.83
CA ASP A 108 -8.86 9.37 2.69
C ASP A 108 -8.44 8.60 3.96
N PRO A 109 -7.86 7.39 3.84
CA PRO A 109 -7.59 6.51 4.96
C PRO A 109 -6.44 7.00 5.85
N ASP A 110 -6.43 6.58 7.12
CA ASP A 110 -5.32 6.85 8.07
C ASP A 110 -4.08 6.03 7.73
N ILE A 111 -4.29 4.81 7.21
CA ILE A 111 -3.21 3.89 6.84
C ILE A 111 -3.53 3.16 5.53
N ILE A 112 -2.50 2.99 4.71
CA ILE A 112 -2.55 2.15 3.51
C ILE A 112 -1.75 0.88 3.79
N LEU A 113 -2.39 -0.27 3.60
CA LEU A 113 -1.75 -1.58 3.67
C LEU A 113 -1.48 -2.07 2.26
N ALA A 114 -0.22 -2.19 1.89
CA ALA A 114 0.22 -2.60 0.56
C ALA A 114 0.88 -3.98 0.63
N ASP A 115 0.33 -4.94 -0.09
CA ASP A 115 0.83 -6.31 -0.16
C ASP A 115 1.45 -6.55 -1.53
N GLU A 116 2.78 -6.65 -1.58
CA GLU A 116 3.59 -6.78 -2.80
C GLU A 116 3.13 -5.86 -3.95
N PRO A 117 2.99 -4.55 -3.73
CA PRO A 117 2.30 -3.66 -4.66
C PRO A 117 2.98 -3.52 -6.02
N THR A 118 4.22 -3.98 -6.14
CA THR A 118 5.02 -3.93 -7.38
C THR A 118 5.19 -5.30 -8.03
N GLY A 119 4.73 -6.39 -7.40
CA GLY A 119 5.03 -7.77 -7.81
C GLY A 119 4.53 -8.16 -9.22
N ALA A 120 3.46 -7.50 -9.69
CA ALA A 120 2.88 -7.75 -11.02
C ALA A 120 3.26 -6.68 -12.06
N LEU A 121 4.25 -5.81 -11.78
CA LEU A 121 4.59 -4.65 -12.60
C LEU A 121 5.97 -4.79 -13.25
N ASP A 122 6.13 -4.20 -14.45
CA ASP A 122 7.44 -3.91 -14.98
C ASP A 122 8.18 -2.84 -14.15
N THR A 123 9.49 -2.75 -14.30
CA THR A 123 10.36 -1.86 -13.52
C THR A 123 9.94 -0.39 -13.59
N LYS A 124 9.47 0.09 -14.76
CA LYS A 124 9.06 1.48 -14.95
C LYS A 124 7.74 1.78 -14.23
N ALA A 125 6.76 0.88 -14.36
CA ALA A 125 5.48 1.00 -13.67
C ALA A 125 5.63 0.89 -12.16
N ALA A 126 6.46 -0.05 -11.67
CA ALA A 126 6.79 -0.22 -10.27
C ALA A 126 7.40 1.06 -9.68
N ARG A 127 8.42 1.62 -10.34
CA ARG A 127 9.06 2.87 -9.91
C ARG A 127 8.05 4.03 -9.83
N LEU A 128 7.23 4.22 -10.87
CA LEU A 128 6.23 5.27 -10.89
C LEU A 128 5.22 5.13 -9.73
N LEU A 129 4.75 3.91 -9.47
CA LEU A 129 3.86 3.65 -8.33
C LEU A 129 4.52 4.01 -7.00
N MET A 130 5.77 3.56 -6.78
CA MET A 130 6.49 3.83 -5.53
C MET A 130 6.79 5.31 -5.32
N GLU A 131 7.09 6.06 -6.38
CA GLU A 131 7.24 7.52 -6.33
C GLU A 131 5.93 8.18 -5.89
N LYS A 132 4.78 7.75 -6.43
CA LYS A 132 3.46 8.26 -6.04
C LYS A 132 3.07 7.92 -4.60
N LEU A 133 3.33 6.70 -4.15
CA LEU A 133 3.08 6.31 -2.76
C LEU A 133 3.95 7.10 -1.78
N ARG A 134 5.22 7.34 -2.14
CA ARG A 134 6.11 8.19 -1.36
C ARG A 134 5.60 9.64 -1.28
N GLU A 135 5.10 10.19 -2.39
CA GLU A 135 4.52 11.53 -2.45
C GLU A 135 3.29 11.63 -1.52
N VAL A 136 2.39 10.63 -1.52
CA VAL A 136 1.26 10.53 -0.58
C VAL A 136 1.73 10.52 0.88
N ASN A 137 2.74 9.71 1.20
CA ASN A 137 3.28 9.64 2.56
C ASN A 137 3.86 10.98 3.03
N GLN A 138 4.59 11.69 2.16
CA GLN A 138 5.29 12.93 2.51
C GLN A 138 4.38 14.15 2.52
N SER A 139 3.46 14.29 1.56
CA SER A 139 2.62 15.47 1.40
C SER A 139 1.32 15.41 2.19
N GLN A 140 0.80 14.22 2.43
CA GLN A 140 -0.47 13.99 3.13
C GLN A 140 -0.31 13.36 4.51
N GLU A 141 0.94 13.12 4.94
CA GLU A 141 1.28 12.51 6.23
C GLU A 141 0.61 11.15 6.47
N ARG A 142 0.29 10.41 5.38
CA ARG A 142 -0.37 9.10 5.48
C ARG A 142 0.62 8.01 5.79
N THR A 143 0.30 7.14 6.72
CA THR A 143 1.11 5.95 7.01
C THR A 143 0.89 4.92 5.90
N ILE A 144 1.99 4.40 5.35
CA ILE A 144 1.96 3.28 4.39
C ILE A 144 2.74 2.13 5.02
N LEU A 145 2.05 1.02 5.25
CA LEU A 145 2.66 -0.23 5.68
C LEU A 145 2.68 -1.20 4.50
N MET A 146 3.88 -1.48 4.02
CA MET A 146 4.08 -2.33 2.84
C MET A 146 4.76 -3.64 3.24
N VAL A 147 4.28 -4.74 2.71
CA VAL A 147 4.98 -6.04 2.70
C VAL A 147 5.58 -6.22 1.32
N THR A 148 6.88 -6.53 1.23
CA THR A 148 7.55 -6.81 -0.04
C THR A 148 8.82 -7.60 0.17
N HIS A 149 9.19 -8.40 -0.82
CA HIS A 149 10.50 -9.04 -0.93
C HIS A 149 11.42 -8.31 -1.94
N ASP A 150 10.91 -7.26 -2.61
CA ASP A 150 11.70 -6.46 -3.56
C ASP A 150 12.49 -5.36 -2.82
N PRO A 151 13.83 -5.43 -2.79
CA PRO A 151 14.65 -4.40 -2.16
C PRO A 151 14.55 -3.04 -2.85
N ASN A 152 14.19 -2.98 -4.15
CA ASN A 152 13.95 -1.71 -4.83
C ASN A 152 12.71 -1.02 -4.26
N ALA A 153 11.59 -1.73 -4.12
CA ALA A 153 10.39 -1.20 -3.50
C ALA A 153 10.66 -0.78 -2.05
N ALA A 154 11.33 -1.62 -1.26
CA ALA A 154 11.72 -1.34 0.12
C ALA A 154 12.58 -0.07 0.25
N SER A 155 13.43 0.25 -0.74
CA SER A 155 14.30 1.43 -0.70
C SER A 155 13.56 2.78 -0.72
N PHE A 156 12.26 2.79 -1.06
CA PHE A 156 11.41 3.98 -0.98
C PHE A 156 10.90 4.25 0.44
N CYS A 157 10.97 3.26 1.34
CA CYS A 157 10.49 3.38 2.71
C CYS A 157 11.46 4.18 3.58
N SER A 158 10.95 4.75 4.67
CA SER A 158 11.76 5.39 5.72
C SER A 158 12.24 4.40 6.79
N ARG A 159 11.50 3.29 6.95
CA ARG A 159 11.75 2.26 7.96
C ARG A 159 11.45 0.88 7.38
N ILE A 160 12.32 -0.08 7.66
CA ILE A 160 12.18 -1.48 7.23
C ILE A 160 12.35 -2.39 8.42
N LEU A 161 11.44 -3.34 8.56
CA LEU A 161 11.52 -4.45 9.50
C LEU A 161 11.75 -5.73 8.71
N PHE A 162 12.87 -6.39 8.96
CA PHE A 162 13.15 -7.70 8.38
C PHE A 162 12.56 -8.77 9.29
N ILE A 163 11.72 -9.63 8.70
CA ILE A 163 11.03 -10.70 9.43
C ILE A 163 11.58 -12.03 8.92
N GLN A 164 12.00 -12.88 9.85
CA GLN A 164 12.43 -14.24 9.59
C GLN A 164 11.79 -15.16 10.63
N ASP A 165 11.22 -16.28 10.21
CA ASP A 165 10.57 -17.27 11.08
C ASP A 165 9.55 -16.68 12.07
N GLY A 166 8.82 -15.64 11.61
CA GLY A 166 7.77 -14.96 12.39
C GLY A 166 8.27 -13.95 13.43
N VAL A 167 9.58 -13.70 13.49
CA VAL A 167 10.18 -12.71 14.41
C VAL A 167 10.88 -11.59 13.65
N ILE A 168 10.97 -10.41 14.28
CA ILE A 168 11.73 -9.30 13.74
C ILE A 168 13.22 -9.60 13.91
N PHE A 169 13.90 -9.89 12.80
CA PHE A 169 15.33 -10.18 12.75
C PHE A 169 16.17 -8.92 12.86
N HIS A 170 15.79 -7.87 12.11
CA HIS A 170 16.55 -6.62 12.04
C HIS A 170 15.65 -5.44 11.70
N GLU A 171 16.08 -4.23 12.06
CA GLU A 171 15.42 -2.98 11.70
C GLU A 171 16.42 -2.05 11.01
N LEU A 172 16.02 -1.48 9.86
CA LEU A 172 16.73 -0.38 9.24
C LEU A 172 15.86 0.88 9.22
N ARG A 173 16.48 2.01 9.51
CA ARG A 173 15.91 3.34 9.29
C ARG A 173 16.80 4.11 8.31
N ARG A 174 16.16 4.77 7.37
CA ARG A 174 16.84 5.68 6.45
C ARG A 174 17.26 6.95 7.19
N LYS A 175 18.49 7.39 6.99
CA LYS A 175 19.07 8.59 7.62
C LYS A 175 18.75 9.82 6.78
N VAL A 176 17.51 10.32 6.85
CA VAL A 176 17.08 11.53 6.12
C VAL A 176 17.59 12.77 6.87
N PRO A 177 18.12 13.80 6.18
CA PRO A 177 18.29 13.94 4.73
C PRO A 177 19.65 13.44 4.19
N THR A 178 20.52 12.88 5.00
CA THR A 178 21.92 12.62 4.67
C THR A 178 22.16 11.36 3.84
N GLU A 179 21.21 10.44 3.77
CA GLU A 179 21.33 9.17 3.05
C GLU A 179 20.51 9.18 1.77
N THR A 180 21.16 8.90 0.64
CA THR A 180 20.47 8.70 -0.65
C THR A 180 19.67 7.42 -0.68
N ARG A 181 18.79 7.26 -1.67
CA ARG A 181 18.02 6.01 -1.85
C ARG A 181 18.95 4.85 -2.24
N GLU A 182 19.96 5.12 -3.02
CA GLU A 182 20.97 4.16 -3.49
C GLU A 182 21.82 3.62 -2.34
N GLU A 183 22.24 4.48 -1.42
CA GLU A 183 22.97 4.07 -0.21
C GLU A 183 22.07 3.24 0.71
N PHE A 184 20.82 3.64 0.88
CA PHE A 184 19.87 2.87 1.67
C PHE A 184 19.56 1.50 1.04
N TYR A 185 19.42 1.45 -0.29
CA TYR A 185 19.27 0.19 -1.03
C TYR A 185 20.45 -0.77 -0.82
N ALA A 186 21.68 -0.28 -0.87
CA ALA A 186 22.87 -1.08 -0.61
C ALA A 186 22.87 -1.68 0.82
N ARG A 187 22.41 -0.92 1.82
CA ARG A 187 22.25 -1.44 3.20
C ARG A 187 21.18 -2.51 3.30
N ILE A 188 20.08 -2.36 2.56
CA ILE A 188 19.00 -3.38 2.50
C ILE A 188 19.58 -4.69 1.96
N LEU A 189 20.29 -4.64 0.82
CA LEU A 189 20.93 -5.82 0.24
C LEU A 189 21.91 -6.50 1.18
N HIS A 190 22.69 -5.70 1.94
CA HIS A 190 23.63 -6.26 2.92
C HIS A 190 22.90 -7.07 4.02
N VAL A 191 21.79 -6.57 4.58
CA VAL A 191 21.00 -7.29 5.57
C VAL A 191 20.34 -8.54 4.97
N MET A 192 19.79 -8.44 3.75
CA MET A 192 19.18 -9.58 3.04
C MET A 192 20.21 -10.71 2.80
N ALA A 193 21.45 -10.36 2.46
CA ALA A 193 22.53 -11.34 2.30
C ALA A 193 22.85 -12.06 3.61
N GLN A 194 22.78 -11.38 4.76
CA GLN A 194 22.98 -12.01 6.06
C GLN A 194 21.85 -12.97 6.41
N MET A 195 20.60 -12.65 6.05
CA MET A 195 19.45 -13.54 6.23
C MET A 195 19.54 -14.80 5.37
N GLY A 196 19.99 -14.69 4.11
CA GLY A 196 20.18 -15.83 3.20
C GLY A 196 21.37 -16.72 3.55
N GLY A 197 22.40 -16.18 4.20
CA GLY A 197 23.61 -16.93 4.59
C GLY A 197 23.45 -17.83 5.83
N GLY A 198 22.39 -17.63 6.59
CA GLY A 198 22.12 -18.45 7.80
C GLY A 198 21.72 -19.90 7.53
N SER A 199 21.31 -20.25 6.31
CA SER A 199 20.99 -21.61 5.91
C SER A 199 22.15 -22.38 5.25
N ALA A 200 23.31 -21.74 5.00
CA ALA A 200 24.46 -22.38 4.36
C ALA A 200 25.51 -22.95 5.35
N ASN A 201 25.30 -22.81 6.66
CA ASN A 201 26.22 -23.31 7.70
C ASN A 201 25.62 -24.42 8.58
N VAL A 202 24.70 -25.24 8.04
CA VAL A 202 24.29 -26.50 8.66
C VAL A 202 24.50 -27.63 7.66
N LEU A 203 25.74 -28.01 7.50
CA LEU A 203 26.19 -29.37 7.12
C LEU A 203 27.44 -29.69 7.93
#